data_2df888d5ee06252760359d192fe37060
#
_entry.id   2df888d5ee06252760359d192fe37060
#
_cell.length_a   1.000
_cell.length_b   1.000
_cell.length_c   1.000
_cell.angle_alpha   90.00
_cell.angle_beta   90.00
_cell.angle_gamma   90.00
#
_symmetry.space_group_name_H-M   'P 1'
#
loop_
_entity.id
_entity.type
_entity.pdbx_description
1 polymer ?
#
loop_
_entity_poly.entity_id
_entity_poly.type
_entity_poly.pdbx_seq_one_letter_code
_entity_poly.pdbx_strand_id
1 'polypeptide(L)'
;LHQGEYKLPDFNPQVQSTSSPFADVRGHHVAIRTPDRDVAIKWYQDKLDWRVVHMWAHGDQHLAFLAPPNDDRFMVELLAGGDPSPHPLPPYKDLVDSLRYAGYHHFCLTVADIQAAVDELRRRHVRILTEPFQVDEINRKIAFFADPFGNVIELTEAI
;
A
#
# COMPACT_ATOMS: atom_id res chain seq x y z
N LEU A 1 -1.66 2.17 26.37
CA LEU A 1 -0.89 2.19 25.12
C LEU A 1 -0.87 3.64 24.64
N HIS A 2 0.25 4.36 24.90
CA HIS A 2 0.46 5.68 24.35
C HIS A 2 0.61 5.56 22.84
N GLN A 3 -0.43 5.93 22.10
CA GLN A 3 -0.29 6.29 20.70
C GLN A 3 0.53 7.58 20.67
N GLY A 4 1.83 7.45 20.38
CA GLY A 4 2.67 8.62 20.12
C GLY A 4 2.02 9.44 19.01
N GLU A 5 1.89 10.75 19.21
CA GLU A 5 1.40 11.67 18.19
C GLU A 5 2.23 11.46 16.93
N TYR A 6 1.60 10.96 15.86
CA TYR A 6 2.20 10.94 14.55
C TYR A 6 2.31 12.39 14.07
N LYS A 7 3.51 12.92 14.08
CA LYS A 7 3.80 14.22 13.46
C LYS A 7 4.17 13.99 12.00
N LEU A 8 3.59 14.78 11.11
CA LEU A 8 4.04 14.87 9.73
C LEU A 8 5.41 15.59 9.75
N PRO A 9 6.54 14.86 9.59
CA PRO A 9 7.84 15.50 9.63
C PRO A 9 8.01 16.39 8.38
N ASP A 10 8.63 17.53 8.54
CA ASP A 10 9.12 18.42 7.48
C ASP A 10 8.06 19.05 6.56
N PHE A 11 6.78 18.92 6.87
CA PHE A 11 5.68 19.61 6.21
C PHE A 11 5.11 20.73 7.08
N ASN A 12 4.52 21.74 6.44
CA ASN A 12 3.80 22.83 7.10
C ASN A 12 2.30 22.66 6.87
N PRO A 13 1.63 21.69 7.56
CA PRO A 13 0.23 21.42 7.34
C PRO A 13 -0.64 22.59 7.86
N GLN A 14 -1.82 22.72 7.28
CA GLN A 14 -2.84 23.60 7.85
C GLN A 14 -3.20 23.15 9.27
N VAL A 15 -3.69 24.11 10.08
CA VAL A 15 -4.09 23.84 11.46
C VAL A 15 -5.22 22.80 11.50
N GLN A 16 -5.08 21.82 12.39
CA GLN A 16 -6.10 20.80 12.63
C GLN A 16 -7.40 21.45 13.15
N SER A 17 -8.53 20.92 12.72
CA SER A 17 -9.84 21.35 13.20
C SER A 17 -10.40 20.35 14.21
N THR A 18 -10.50 20.76 15.47
CA THR A 18 -11.12 19.94 16.54
C THR A 18 -12.64 20.16 16.64
N SER A 19 -13.17 21.16 15.96
CA SER A 19 -14.62 21.49 15.92
C SER A 19 -15.33 20.86 14.70
N SER A 20 -14.61 20.19 13.82
CA SER A 20 -15.21 19.47 12.71
C SER A 20 -16.04 18.28 13.22
N PRO A 21 -17.22 17.99 12.65
CA PRO A 21 -17.93 16.75 12.94
C PRO A 21 -17.16 15.48 12.54
N PHE A 22 -16.05 15.64 11.81
CA PHE A 22 -15.15 14.57 11.38
C PHE A 22 -13.80 14.60 12.12
N ALA A 23 -13.69 15.30 13.25
CA ALA A 23 -12.43 15.47 13.98
C ALA A 23 -11.84 14.15 14.50
N ASP A 24 -12.66 13.12 14.68
CA ASP A 24 -12.29 11.79 15.13
C ASP A 24 -11.98 10.78 14.02
N VAL A 25 -12.14 11.18 12.75
CA VAL A 25 -11.85 10.29 11.60
C VAL A 25 -10.36 9.93 11.57
N ARG A 26 -10.08 8.65 11.40
CA ARG A 26 -8.73 8.09 11.26
C ARG A 26 -8.68 7.12 10.09
N GLY A 27 -7.52 7.01 9.45
CA GLY A 27 -7.27 5.95 8.48
C GLY A 27 -7.36 4.58 9.15
N HIS A 28 -7.91 3.59 8.46
CA HIS A 28 -8.03 2.22 8.93
C HIS A 28 -7.39 1.24 7.95
N HIS A 29 -7.87 1.18 6.73
CA HIS A 29 -7.33 0.31 5.68
C HIS A 29 -7.54 0.88 4.29
N VAL A 30 -6.79 0.31 3.35
CA VAL A 30 -7.02 0.41 1.90
C VAL A 30 -7.50 -0.94 1.41
N ALA A 31 -8.55 -0.99 0.61
CA ALA A 31 -9.05 -2.23 0.03
C ALA A 31 -8.58 -2.40 -1.42
N ILE A 32 -8.12 -3.61 -1.75
CA ILE A 32 -7.76 -4.00 -3.11
C ILE A 32 -8.52 -5.26 -3.53
N ARG A 33 -8.98 -5.26 -4.77
CA ARG A 33 -9.67 -6.41 -5.35
C ARG A 33 -8.64 -7.38 -5.92
N THR A 34 -8.72 -8.64 -5.52
CA THR A 34 -7.83 -9.71 -6.02
C THR A 34 -8.66 -10.86 -6.60
N PRO A 35 -8.14 -11.60 -7.58
CA PRO A 35 -8.87 -12.74 -8.11
C PRO A 35 -9.00 -13.89 -7.12
N ASP A 36 -8.00 -14.07 -6.24
CA ASP A 36 -7.97 -15.14 -5.23
C ASP A 36 -7.31 -14.62 -3.96
N ARG A 37 -8.03 -14.72 -2.82
CA ARG A 37 -7.58 -14.24 -1.52
C ARG A 37 -6.34 -14.98 -1.03
N ASP A 38 -6.32 -16.29 -1.14
CA ASP A 38 -5.26 -17.11 -0.54
C ASP A 38 -3.96 -16.99 -1.34
N VAL A 39 -4.06 -16.86 -2.67
CA VAL A 39 -2.93 -16.52 -3.54
C VAL A 39 -2.37 -15.14 -3.19
N ALA A 40 -3.24 -14.15 -2.98
CA ALA A 40 -2.82 -12.81 -2.57
C ALA A 40 -2.15 -12.82 -1.19
N ILE A 41 -2.76 -13.46 -0.18
CA ILE A 41 -2.17 -13.60 1.16
C ILE A 41 -0.77 -14.19 1.05
N LYS A 42 -0.63 -15.31 0.33
CA LYS A 42 0.68 -15.96 0.18
C LYS A 42 1.71 -15.03 -0.43
N TRP A 43 1.35 -14.26 -1.45
CA TRP A 43 2.28 -13.32 -2.08
C TRP A 43 2.74 -12.24 -1.08
N TYR A 44 1.79 -11.59 -0.37
CA TYR A 44 2.12 -10.55 0.61
C TYR A 44 2.99 -11.10 1.76
N GLN A 45 2.73 -12.32 2.21
CA GLN A 45 3.55 -13.00 3.21
C GLN A 45 4.96 -13.30 2.68
N ASP A 46 5.07 -13.94 1.52
CA ASP A 46 6.36 -14.39 0.97
C ASP A 46 7.24 -13.21 0.49
N LYS A 47 6.62 -12.13 0.01
CA LYS A 47 7.34 -11.01 -0.62
C LYS A 47 7.55 -9.82 0.30
N LEU A 48 6.62 -9.57 1.21
CA LEU A 48 6.63 -8.39 2.07
C LEU A 48 6.65 -8.73 3.57
N ASP A 49 6.70 -10.01 3.94
CA ASP A 49 6.62 -10.50 5.32
C ASP A 49 5.37 -10.01 6.07
N TRP A 50 4.29 -9.72 5.35
CA TRP A 50 3.06 -9.23 5.93
C TRP A 50 2.32 -10.30 6.72
N ARG A 51 1.57 -9.87 7.74
CA ARG A 51 0.81 -10.73 8.64
C ARG A 51 -0.67 -10.70 8.30
N VAL A 52 -1.33 -11.85 8.39
CA VAL A 52 -2.79 -11.91 8.41
C VAL A 52 -3.29 -11.41 9.77
N VAL A 53 -4.12 -10.37 9.76
CA VAL A 53 -4.76 -9.82 10.95
C VAL A 53 -6.09 -10.50 11.21
N HIS A 54 -6.90 -10.66 10.15
CA HIS A 54 -8.22 -11.29 10.24
C HIS A 54 -8.67 -11.82 8.89
N MET A 55 -9.42 -12.89 8.90
CA MET A 55 -10.03 -13.50 7.70
C MET A 55 -11.52 -13.75 7.96
N TRP A 56 -12.34 -13.43 6.95
CA TRP A 56 -13.79 -13.71 7.05
C TRP A 56 -14.40 -13.95 5.67
N ALA A 57 -15.66 -14.35 5.67
CA ALA A 57 -16.49 -14.40 4.47
C ALA A 57 -17.75 -13.55 4.68
N HIS A 58 -18.23 -12.92 3.61
CA HIS A 58 -19.50 -12.21 3.58
C HIS A 58 -20.24 -12.55 2.28
N GLY A 59 -21.29 -13.33 2.38
CA GLY A 59 -21.90 -13.95 1.21
C GLY A 59 -20.91 -14.87 0.49
N ASP A 60 -20.71 -14.62 -0.79
CA ASP A 60 -19.75 -15.30 -1.66
C ASP A 60 -18.38 -14.60 -1.74
N GLN A 61 -18.17 -13.56 -0.95
CA GLN A 61 -16.89 -12.86 -0.88
C GLN A 61 -16.00 -13.48 0.21
N HIS A 62 -14.70 -13.55 -0.09
CA HIS A 62 -13.64 -14.03 0.79
C HIS A 62 -12.67 -12.88 1.07
N LEU A 63 -12.58 -12.47 2.32
CA LEU A 63 -11.88 -11.25 2.72
C LEU A 63 -10.77 -11.56 3.72
N ALA A 64 -9.76 -10.66 3.76
CA ALA A 64 -8.72 -10.69 4.76
C ALA A 64 -8.16 -9.29 5.01
N PHE A 65 -7.86 -8.97 6.27
CA PHE A 65 -6.96 -7.87 6.60
C PHE A 65 -5.54 -8.37 6.73
N LEU A 66 -4.62 -7.68 6.06
CA LEU A 66 -3.18 -7.85 6.19
C LEU A 66 -2.55 -6.57 6.75
N ALA A 67 -1.50 -6.74 7.57
CA ALA A 67 -0.71 -5.64 8.12
C ALA A 67 0.78 -5.85 7.85
N PRO A 68 1.59 -4.78 7.76
CA PRO A 68 3.05 -4.87 7.71
C PRO A 68 3.63 -5.67 8.89
N PRO A 69 4.89 -6.13 8.82
CA PRO A 69 5.49 -6.98 9.86
C PRO A 69 5.41 -6.40 11.27
N ASN A 70 5.53 -5.09 11.41
CA ASN A 70 5.61 -4.40 12.69
C ASN A 70 4.78 -3.11 12.76
N ASP A 71 3.65 -3.03 12.03
CA ASP A 71 2.74 -1.89 12.11
C ASP A 71 1.29 -2.37 12.03
N ASP A 72 0.50 -2.06 13.07
CA ASP A 72 -0.94 -2.37 13.14
C ASP A 72 -1.83 -1.15 12.81
N ARG A 73 -1.24 0.01 12.52
CA ARG A 73 -1.97 1.24 12.22
C ARG A 73 -2.43 1.34 10.77
N PHE A 74 -1.80 0.57 9.89
CA PHE A 74 -2.12 0.50 8.48
C PHE A 74 -2.41 -0.93 8.07
N MET A 75 -3.50 -1.14 7.35
CA MET A 75 -3.88 -2.45 6.83
C MET A 75 -4.26 -2.36 5.36
N VAL A 76 -4.09 -3.49 4.67
CA VAL A 76 -4.70 -3.73 3.36
C VAL A 76 -5.80 -4.77 3.53
N GLU A 77 -7.00 -4.44 3.05
CA GLU A 77 -8.09 -5.41 2.91
C GLU A 77 -8.01 -6.08 1.54
N LEU A 78 -7.90 -7.40 1.54
CA LEU A 78 -8.02 -8.20 0.33
C LEU A 78 -9.49 -8.58 0.14
N LEU A 79 -10.03 -8.25 -1.05
CA LEU A 79 -11.39 -8.60 -1.48
C LEU A 79 -11.31 -9.63 -2.61
N ALA A 80 -11.84 -10.83 -2.39
CA ALA A 80 -11.88 -11.88 -3.42
C ALA A 80 -13.27 -12.55 -3.43
N GLY A 81 -13.49 -13.46 -4.38
CA GLY A 81 -14.80 -14.15 -4.53
C GLY A 81 -15.86 -13.29 -5.21
N GLY A 82 -17.10 -13.72 -5.16
CA GLY A 82 -18.20 -13.11 -5.91
C GLY A 82 -18.04 -13.26 -7.42
N ASP A 83 -18.81 -12.47 -8.16
CA ASP A 83 -18.71 -12.35 -9.61
C ASP A 83 -17.94 -11.07 -9.96
N PRO A 84 -16.58 -11.12 -10.08
CA PRO A 84 -15.80 -9.94 -10.36
C PRO A 84 -16.11 -9.43 -11.76
N SER A 85 -16.23 -8.11 -11.90
CA SER A 85 -16.33 -7.48 -13.21
C SER A 85 -15.18 -7.95 -14.11
N PRO A 86 -15.43 -8.21 -15.40
CA PRO A 86 -14.40 -8.60 -16.34
C PRO A 86 -13.41 -7.46 -16.70
N HIS A 87 -13.48 -6.32 -16.02
CA HIS A 87 -12.54 -5.22 -16.18
C HIS A 87 -11.41 -5.31 -15.16
N PRO A 88 -10.32 -6.08 -15.45
CA PRO A 88 -9.10 -6.00 -14.66
C PRO A 88 -8.55 -4.57 -14.73
N LEU A 89 -7.66 -4.22 -13.79
CA LEU A 89 -6.87 -3.02 -13.94
C LEU A 89 -6.23 -3.03 -15.35
N PRO A 90 -6.34 -1.93 -16.12
CA PRO A 90 -5.74 -1.89 -17.44
C PRO A 90 -4.25 -2.23 -17.34
N PRO A 91 -3.71 -3.06 -18.23
CA PRO A 91 -2.29 -3.36 -18.22
C PRO A 91 -1.50 -2.08 -18.47
N TYR A 92 -0.46 -1.86 -17.71
CA TYR A 92 0.49 -0.76 -17.89
C TYR A 92 1.91 -1.33 -18.09
N LYS A 93 2.68 -0.63 -18.88
CA LYS A 93 4.05 -1.00 -19.22
C LYS A 93 5.03 -0.68 -18.07
N ASP A 94 4.93 0.53 -17.57
CA ASP A 94 5.80 1.11 -16.54
C ASP A 94 5.02 2.12 -15.69
N LEU A 95 5.68 2.76 -14.73
CA LEU A 95 5.05 3.74 -13.85
C LEU A 95 4.42 4.90 -14.61
N VAL A 96 5.10 5.44 -15.63
CA VAL A 96 4.59 6.58 -16.41
C VAL A 96 3.32 6.19 -17.17
N ASP A 97 3.30 5.00 -17.75
CA ASP A 97 2.12 4.47 -18.45
C ASP A 97 0.94 4.25 -17.49
N SER A 98 1.19 3.87 -16.22
CA SER A 98 0.14 3.69 -15.21
C SER A 98 -0.58 5.01 -14.85
N LEU A 99 0.08 6.16 -14.99
CA LEU A 99 -0.50 7.48 -14.71
C LEU A 99 -1.54 7.94 -15.74
N ARG A 100 -1.76 7.18 -16.79
CA ARG A 100 -2.81 7.48 -17.82
C ARG A 100 -4.23 7.26 -17.31
N TYR A 101 -4.37 6.53 -16.22
CA TYR A 101 -5.67 6.16 -15.67
C TYR A 101 -5.98 6.99 -14.43
N ALA A 102 -7.17 7.60 -14.42
CA ALA A 102 -7.66 8.35 -13.26
C ALA A 102 -8.26 7.40 -12.22
N GLY A 103 -8.23 7.81 -10.96
CA GLY A 103 -8.77 7.09 -9.82
C GLY A 103 -7.69 6.72 -8.81
N TYR A 104 -7.94 5.66 -8.04
CA TYR A 104 -6.94 5.15 -7.11
C TYR A 104 -5.70 4.66 -7.88
N HIS A 105 -4.51 5.10 -7.45
CA HIS A 105 -3.27 4.75 -8.13
C HIS A 105 -2.37 3.84 -7.28
N HIS A 106 -2.02 4.26 -6.06
CA HIS A 106 -1.14 3.49 -5.18
C HIS A 106 -1.40 3.79 -3.71
N PHE A 107 -0.88 2.96 -2.84
CA PHE A 107 -0.61 3.30 -1.46
C PHE A 107 0.90 3.34 -1.21
N CYS A 108 1.32 4.07 -0.17
CA CYS A 108 2.72 4.28 0.13
C CYS A 108 3.09 3.69 1.49
N LEU A 109 4.30 3.13 1.56
CA LEU A 109 4.90 2.57 2.77
C LEU A 109 6.20 3.30 3.08
N THR A 110 6.39 3.68 4.33
CA THR A 110 7.65 4.28 4.78
C THR A 110 8.67 3.20 5.13
N VAL A 111 9.89 3.36 4.66
CA VAL A 111 11.02 2.50 4.99
C VAL A 111 12.20 3.32 5.51
N ALA A 112 13.08 2.70 6.29
CA ALA A 112 14.26 3.36 6.83
C ALA A 112 15.41 3.46 5.80
N ASP A 113 15.51 2.51 4.88
CA ASP A 113 16.52 2.44 3.82
C ASP A 113 15.83 1.92 2.54
N ILE A 114 15.55 2.81 1.63
CA ILE A 114 14.80 2.50 0.41
C ILE A 114 15.62 1.67 -0.58
N GLN A 115 16.95 1.86 -0.62
CA GLN A 115 17.79 1.07 -1.51
C GLN A 115 17.83 -0.39 -1.05
N ALA A 116 18.05 -0.61 0.25
CA ALA A 116 18.02 -1.95 0.83
C ALA A 116 16.66 -2.63 0.63
N ALA A 117 15.55 -1.90 0.79
CA ALA A 117 14.21 -2.42 0.56
C ALA A 117 13.99 -2.83 -0.90
N VAL A 118 14.38 -2.00 -1.87
CA VAL A 118 14.27 -2.31 -3.31
C VAL A 118 15.14 -3.50 -3.69
N ASP A 119 16.36 -3.58 -3.17
CA ASP A 119 17.26 -4.71 -3.44
C ASP A 119 16.70 -6.02 -2.89
N GLU A 120 16.10 -6.00 -1.70
CA GLU A 120 15.43 -7.16 -1.13
C GLU A 120 14.18 -7.58 -1.94
N LEU A 121 13.36 -6.61 -2.36
CA LEU A 121 12.22 -6.90 -3.24
C LEU A 121 12.67 -7.53 -4.56
N ARG A 122 13.76 -7.04 -5.15
CA ARG A 122 14.35 -7.62 -6.37
C ARG A 122 14.85 -9.05 -6.14
N ARG A 123 15.51 -9.30 -5.01
CA ARG A 123 15.97 -10.63 -4.62
C ARG A 123 14.79 -11.61 -4.46
N ARG A 124 13.64 -11.11 -4.00
CA ARG A 124 12.38 -11.88 -3.89
C ARG A 124 11.59 -11.95 -5.20
N HIS A 125 12.15 -11.48 -6.33
CA HIS A 125 11.50 -11.49 -7.65
C HIS A 125 10.20 -10.68 -7.70
N VAL A 126 10.13 -9.57 -6.99
CA VAL A 126 9.04 -8.59 -7.09
C VAL A 126 9.29 -7.70 -8.31
N ARG A 127 8.21 -7.33 -9.01
CA ARG A 127 8.28 -6.40 -10.15
C ARG A 127 8.57 -4.99 -9.67
N ILE A 128 9.79 -4.51 -9.90
CA ILE A 128 10.21 -3.13 -9.63
C ILE A 128 9.79 -2.26 -10.81
N LEU A 129 9.15 -1.13 -10.53
CA LEU A 129 8.71 -0.15 -11.54
C LEU A 129 9.70 1.00 -11.68
N THR A 130 10.35 1.42 -10.57
CA THR A 130 11.40 2.44 -10.59
C THR A 130 12.53 2.09 -9.63
N GLU A 131 13.74 2.51 -9.97
CA GLU A 131 14.81 2.62 -8.97
C GLU A 131 14.49 3.77 -8.00
N PRO A 132 15.09 3.79 -6.79
CA PRO A 132 14.94 4.91 -5.88
C PRO A 132 15.41 6.22 -6.50
N PHE A 133 14.61 7.27 -6.39
CA PHE A 133 14.96 8.62 -6.83
C PHE A 133 14.48 9.66 -5.82
N GLN A 134 15.15 10.81 -5.80
CA GLN A 134 14.87 11.90 -4.89
C GLN A 134 13.81 12.83 -5.47
N VAL A 135 12.90 13.28 -4.61
CA VAL A 135 11.89 14.32 -4.88
C VAL A 135 12.11 15.43 -3.86
N ASP A 136 12.82 16.47 -4.28
CA ASP A 136 13.25 17.56 -3.41
C ASP A 136 12.07 18.35 -2.83
N GLU A 137 10.98 18.48 -3.60
CA GLU A 137 9.77 19.21 -3.22
C GLU A 137 9.08 18.66 -1.98
N ILE A 138 9.29 17.38 -1.67
CA ILE A 138 8.73 16.72 -0.50
C ILE A 138 9.81 16.18 0.44
N ASN A 139 11.08 16.46 0.16
CA ASN A 139 12.24 15.99 0.93
C ASN A 139 12.22 14.48 1.16
N ARG A 140 12.02 13.70 0.08
CA ARG A 140 11.89 12.24 0.12
C ARG A 140 12.66 11.58 -1.00
N LYS A 141 13.15 10.35 -0.73
CA LYS A 141 13.40 9.37 -1.78
C LYS A 141 12.17 8.50 -1.93
N ILE A 142 11.83 8.15 -3.16
CA ILE A 142 10.69 7.29 -3.48
C ILE A 142 11.10 6.21 -4.49
N ALA A 143 10.40 5.10 -4.45
CA ALA A 143 10.49 4.02 -5.43
C ALA A 143 9.14 3.34 -5.56
N PHE A 144 8.91 2.66 -6.68
CA PHE A 144 7.64 1.98 -6.95
C PHE A 144 7.86 0.53 -7.35
N PHE A 145 6.97 -0.34 -6.89
CA PHE A 145 6.89 -1.73 -7.28
C PHE A 145 5.43 -2.15 -7.47
N ALA A 146 5.19 -3.33 -8.00
CA ALA A 146 3.84 -3.84 -8.23
C ALA A 146 3.65 -5.23 -7.61
N ASP A 147 2.43 -5.48 -7.14
CA ASP A 147 1.98 -6.82 -6.81
C ASP A 147 1.64 -7.62 -8.11
N PRO A 148 1.37 -8.93 -8.02
CA PRO A 148 1.08 -9.74 -9.21
C PRO A 148 -0.25 -9.42 -9.89
N PHE A 149 -1.09 -8.60 -9.25
CA PHE A 149 -2.40 -8.20 -9.76
C PHE A 149 -2.38 -6.82 -10.43
N GLY A 150 -1.21 -6.17 -10.47
CA GLY A 150 -1.00 -4.86 -11.07
C GLY A 150 -1.20 -3.69 -10.12
N ASN A 151 -1.44 -3.91 -8.82
CA ASN A 151 -1.53 -2.82 -7.87
C ASN A 151 -0.15 -2.19 -7.66
N VAL A 152 -0.07 -0.87 -7.80
CA VAL A 152 1.15 -0.10 -7.61
C VAL A 152 1.33 0.21 -6.12
N ILE A 153 2.55 0.02 -5.63
CA ILE A 153 2.92 0.30 -4.24
C ILE A 153 4.15 1.21 -4.26
N GLU A 154 4.10 2.31 -3.52
CA GLU A 154 5.20 3.23 -3.33
C GLU A 154 5.97 2.90 -2.05
N LEU A 155 7.29 3.02 -2.11
CA LEU A 155 8.15 3.14 -0.93
C LEU A 155 8.61 4.58 -0.79
N THR A 156 8.72 5.07 0.46
CA THR A 156 9.27 6.38 0.77
C THR A 156 10.24 6.34 1.94
N GLU A 157 11.35 7.09 1.80
CA GLU A 157 12.36 7.32 2.83
C GLU A 157 12.51 8.82 3.06
N ALA A 158 12.59 9.27 4.32
CA ALA A 158 12.96 10.66 4.64
C ALA A 158 14.44 10.92 4.31
N ILE A 159 14.75 12.11 3.77
CA ILE A 159 16.11 12.57 3.51
C ILE A 159 16.59 13.38 4.70
#